data_72c57967c546b65ddadb5474dec7714f
#
_entry.id   72c57967c546b65ddadb5474dec7714f
#
_cell.length_a   1.000
_cell.length_b   1.000
_cell.length_c   1.000
_cell.angle_alpha   90.00
_cell.angle_beta   90.00
_cell.angle_gamma   90.00
#
_symmetry.space_group_name_H-M   'P 1'
#
loop_
_entity.id
_entity.type
_entity.pdbx_description
1 polymer ?
#
loop_
_entity_poly.entity_id
_entity_poly.type
_entity_poly.pdbx_seq_one_letter_code
_entity_poly.pdbx_strand_id
1 'polypeptide(L)'
;MISSEEGRASHLPPNAPPLPQDVREAARLAPDHWLGVVDPGWQGEGPPPHWAVVGEWRSGLSGEVEEWQPNEEYRPSPASLGWPEPTDPVDAAVQAAVTGYAPVEEAVRALAGAEVTFLRTRAGVPQPLLSPDGTPTVPVFTSAAHQPFALSLTHATLPATALAAYGMTLTVNPAGPACLVVTAEEVLEAAAAGEATSGAASGSGSGSGSESRSDAVGGAE
;
A
#
# COMPACT_ATOMS: atom_id res chain seq x y z
N MET A 1 -7.00 18.30 58.36
CA MET A 1 -7.06 16.96 57.79
C MET A 1 -7.09 17.16 56.29
N ILE A 2 -5.97 17.01 55.67
CA ILE A 2 -5.82 17.13 54.20
C ILE A 2 -5.75 15.68 53.75
N SER A 3 -6.83 15.20 53.14
CA SER A 3 -6.85 13.87 52.51
C SER A 3 -6.02 13.93 51.25
N SER A 4 -4.88 13.29 51.29
CA SER A 4 -4.07 13.01 50.13
C SER A 4 -4.78 11.93 49.33
N GLU A 5 -5.45 12.32 48.24
CA GLU A 5 -5.74 11.44 47.15
C GLU A 5 -4.44 11.25 46.36
N GLU A 6 -3.59 10.38 46.86
CA GLU A 6 -2.51 9.82 46.05
C GLU A 6 -3.18 9.00 44.96
N GLY A 7 -3.19 9.60 43.74
CA GLY A 7 -3.60 8.94 42.50
C GLY A 7 -2.85 7.62 42.38
N ARG A 8 -3.59 6.51 42.38
CA ARG A 8 -3.13 5.20 42.01
C ARG A 8 -2.56 5.33 40.60
N ALA A 9 -1.24 5.48 40.48
CA ALA A 9 -0.55 5.41 39.22
C ALA A 9 -0.86 4.04 38.60
N SER A 10 -1.60 4.04 37.50
CA SER A 10 -1.84 2.84 36.70
C SER A 10 -0.48 2.22 36.40
N HIS A 11 -0.23 1.01 36.88
CA HIS A 11 1.05 0.33 36.75
C HIS A 11 1.12 -0.33 35.36
N LEU A 12 1.03 0.53 34.34
CA LEU A 12 1.14 0.08 32.95
C LEU A 12 2.57 -0.37 32.69
N PRO A 13 2.78 -1.43 31.86
CA PRO A 13 4.11 -1.90 31.49
C PRO A 13 4.93 -0.77 30.88
N PRO A 14 6.26 -0.72 31.12
CA PRO A 14 7.12 0.35 30.62
C PRO A 14 7.17 0.47 29.09
N ASN A 15 6.77 -0.58 28.37
CA ASN A 15 6.71 -0.63 26.90
C ASN A 15 5.28 -0.47 26.37
N ALA A 16 4.29 -0.19 27.21
CA ALA A 16 2.94 0.06 26.74
C ALA A 16 2.89 1.37 25.95
N PRO A 17 2.19 1.42 24.81
CA PRO A 17 1.95 2.67 24.11
C PRO A 17 1.10 3.62 24.97
N PRO A 18 1.07 4.91 24.64
CA PRO A 18 0.15 5.82 25.30
C PRO A 18 -1.28 5.29 25.18
N LEU A 19 -1.99 5.22 26.30
CA LEU A 19 -3.37 4.72 26.32
C LEU A 19 -4.31 5.70 25.59
N PRO A 20 -4.91 5.32 24.44
CA PRO A 20 -5.82 6.16 23.69
C PRO A 20 -7.10 6.47 24.50
N GLN A 21 -7.72 7.61 24.24
CA GLN A 21 -8.91 8.03 24.99
C GLN A 21 -10.13 7.13 24.69
N ASP A 22 -10.32 6.73 23.45
CA ASP A 22 -11.37 5.83 23.00
C ASP A 22 -11.26 4.44 23.66
N VAL A 23 -10.04 3.90 23.81
CA VAL A 23 -9.80 2.65 24.56
C VAL A 23 -10.19 2.82 26.03
N ARG A 24 -9.86 3.97 26.64
CA ARG A 24 -10.23 4.26 28.02
C ARG A 24 -11.75 4.36 28.21
N GLU A 25 -12.44 4.92 27.22
CA GLU A 25 -13.91 5.00 27.23
C GLU A 25 -14.54 3.62 26.99
N ALA A 26 -14.01 2.83 26.06
CA ALA A 26 -14.45 1.47 25.79
C ALA A 26 -14.26 0.56 27.01
N ALA A 27 -13.15 0.69 27.74
CA ALA A 27 -12.88 -0.08 28.95
C ALA A 27 -13.95 0.11 30.05
N ARG A 28 -14.48 1.33 30.19
CA ARG A 28 -15.56 1.61 31.14
C ARG A 28 -16.88 0.96 30.73
N LEU A 29 -17.11 0.78 29.42
CA LEU A 29 -18.33 0.17 28.89
C LEU A 29 -18.25 -1.36 28.85
N ALA A 30 -17.05 -1.91 28.79
CA ALA A 30 -16.77 -3.33 28.71
C ALA A 30 -15.74 -3.73 29.79
N PRO A 31 -16.13 -3.84 31.07
CA PRO A 31 -15.24 -4.32 32.13
C PRO A 31 -14.89 -5.81 31.93
N ASP A 32 -13.68 -6.19 32.34
CA ASP A 32 -13.11 -7.55 32.23
C ASP A 32 -13.03 -8.09 30.78
N HIS A 33 -12.68 -7.18 29.84
CA HIS A 33 -12.55 -7.52 28.42
C HIS A 33 -11.17 -7.13 27.85
N TRP A 34 -10.78 -7.79 26.77
CA TRP A 34 -9.67 -7.38 25.92
C TRP A 34 -10.15 -6.43 24.83
N LEU A 35 -9.46 -5.33 24.68
CA LEU A 35 -9.78 -4.24 23.74
C LEU A 35 -8.64 -4.13 22.74
N GLY A 36 -8.84 -4.62 21.53
CA GLY A 36 -7.86 -4.57 20.45
C GLY A 36 -7.62 -3.16 19.93
N VAL A 37 -6.35 -2.83 19.71
CA VAL A 37 -5.93 -1.59 19.05
C VAL A 37 -5.55 -1.93 17.61
N VAL A 38 -6.31 -1.38 16.68
CA VAL A 38 -6.10 -1.62 15.24
C VAL A 38 -5.17 -0.54 14.67
N ASP A 39 -4.29 -0.94 13.77
CA ASP A 39 -3.41 -0.02 13.04
C ASP A 39 -4.25 0.98 12.23
N PRO A 40 -3.95 2.30 12.28
CA PRO A 40 -4.68 3.32 11.54
C PRO A 40 -4.62 3.16 10.02
N GLY A 41 -3.63 2.43 9.50
CA GLY A 41 -3.53 2.10 8.08
C GLY A 41 -4.45 0.97 7.62
N TRP A 42 -5.08 0.23 8.54
CA TRP A 42 -6.07 -0.78 8.18
C TRP A 42 -7.40 -0.12 7.80
N GLN A 43 -7.81 -0.26 6.54
CA GLN A 43 -9.05 0.29 5.98
C GLN A 43 -9.93 -0.80 5.34
N GLY A 44 -9.64 -2.08 5.62
CA GLY A 44 -10.41 -3.20 5.09
C GLY A 44 -11.80 -3.29 5.71
N GLU A 45 -12.71 -3.99 5.02
CA GLU A 45 -14.04 -4.30 5.55
C GLU A 45 -13.99 -5.52 6.49
N GLY A 46 -14.75 -5.47 7.57
CA GLY A 46 -14.84 -6.57 8.54
C GLY A 46 -13.79 -6.50 9.66
N PRO A 47 -13.63 -7.61 10.42
CA PRO A 47 -12.65 -7.65 11.50
C PRO A 47 -11.22 -7.55 10.96
N PRO A 48 -10.34 -6.77 11.64
CA PRO A 48 -8.96 -6.65 11.21
C PRO A 48 -8.25 -8.01 11.29
N PRO A 49 -7.36 -8.32 10.33
CA PRO A 49 -6.52 -9.49 10.43
C PRO A 49 -5.54 -9.34 11.60
N HIS A 50 -5.08 -10.44 12.15
CA HIS A 50 -4.23 -10.44 13.34
C HIS A 50 -2.98 -9.55 13.18
N TRP A 51 -2.34 -9.55 12.01
CA TRP A 51 -1.17 -8.73 11.72
C TRP A 51 -1.45 -7.21 11.68
N ALA A 52 -2.71 -6.77 11.58
CA ALA A 52 -3.11 -5.36 11.64
C ALA A 52 -3.54 -4.90 13.04
N VAL A 53 -3.53 -5.79 14.03
CA VAL A 53 -3.78 -5.46 15.43
C VAL A 53 -2.44 -5.16 16.11
N VAL A 54 -2.31 -3.95 16.65
CA VAL A 54 -1.07 -3.50 17.33
C VAL A 54 -0.85 -4.27 18.63
N GLY A 55 -1.93 -4.59 19.32
CA GLY A 55 -1.98 -5.28 20.60
C GLY A 55 -3.32 -5.07 21.26
N GLU A 56 -3.46 -5.53 22.49
CA GLU A 56 -4.71 -5.51 23.22
C GLU A 56 -4.53 -4.92 24.63
N TRP A 57 -5.48 -4.09 25.03
CA TRP A 57 -5.61 -3.57 26.39
C TRP A 57 -6.65 -4.40 27.15
N ARG A 58 -6.33 -4.78 28.38
CA ARG A 58 -7.28 -5.42 29.27
C ARG A 58 -7.93 -4.41 30.17
N SER A 59 -9.27 -4.39 30.20
CA SER A 59 -10.03 -3.70 31.23
C SER A 59 -10.23 -4.61 32.43
N GLY A 60 -10.01 -4.08 33.63
CA GLY A 60 -10.36 -4.77 34.89
C GLY A 60 -11.86 -4.72 35.20
N LEU A 61 -12.26 -5.38 36.27
CA LEU A 61 -13.64 -5.37 36.77
C LEU A 61 -14.17 -3.97 37.11
N SER A 62 -13.28 -3.03 37.41
CA SER A 62 -13.62 -1.61 37.66
C SER A 62 -13.88 -0.81 36.38
N GLY A 63 -13.58 -1.36 35.21
CA GLY A 63 -13.55 -0.63 33.92
C GLY A 63 -12.31 0.25 33.73
N GLU A 64 -11.29 0.10 34.60
CA GLU A 64 -9.99 0.72 34.40
C GLU A 64 -9.08 -0.20 33.55
N VAL A 65 -8.18 0.40 32.76
CA VAL A 65 -7.20 -0.36 31.97
C VAL A 65 -6.07 -0.81 32.89
N GLU A 66 -5.80 -2.11 32.91
CA GLU A 66 -4.86 -2.75 33.84
C GLU A 66 -3.63 -3.33 33.16
N GLU A 67 -3.75 -3.81 31.91
CA GLU A 67 -2.70 -4.58 31.26
C GLU A 67 -2.62 -4.25 29.76
N TRP A 68 -1.42 -4.35 29.19
CA TRP A 68 -1.15 -4.28 27.76
C TRP A 68 -0.48 -5.55 27.30
N GLN A 69 -1.02 -6.16 26.25
CA GLN A 69 -0.43 -7.29 25.56
C GLN A 69 -0.07 -6.88 24.13
N PRO A 70 1.21 -6.74 23.79
CA PRO A 70 1.64 -6.45 22.42
C PRO A 70 1.38 -7.65 21.52
N ASN A 71 1.08 -7.40 20.25
CA ASN A 71 0.98 -8.44 19.25
C ASN A 71 2.33 -8.63 18.54
N GLU A 72 2.96 -9.78 18.68
CA GLU A 72 4.25 -10.10 18.08
C GLU A 72 4.17 -10.24 16.54
N GLU A 73 2.98 -10.51 16.00
CA GLU A 73 2.75 -10.62 14.55
C GLU A 73 2.36 -9.28 13.90
N TYR A 74 2.28 -8.22 14.69
CA TYR A 74 1.91 -6.91 14.20
C TYR A 74 2.88 -6.40 13.12
N ARG A 75 2.30 -5.89 12.01
CA ARG A 75 3.02 -5.23 10.92
C ARG A 75 2.61 -3.78 10.87
N PRO A 76 3.52 -2.85 11.16
CA PRO A 76 3.18 -1.43 11.14
C PRO A 76 2.90 -0.95 9.71
N SER A 77 1.81 -0.20 9.54
CA SER A 77 1.51 0.49 8.27
C SER A 77 2.50 1.62 7.99
N PRO A 78 2.56 2.15 6.76
CA PRO A 78 3.32 3.36 6.46
C PRO A 78 2.98 4.52 7.39
N ALA A 79 1.70 4.71 7.73
CA ALA A 79 1.25 5.74 8.67
C ALA A 79 1.79 5.52 10.08
N SER A 80 1.77 4.28 10.57
CA SER A 80 2.32 3.93 11.90
C SER A 80 3.84 4.04 11.95
N LEU A 81 4.53 3.88 10.81
CA LEU A 81 5.96 4.14 10.67
C LEU A 81 6.29 5.64 10.56
N GLY A 82 5.27 6.50 10.49
CA GLY A 82 5.47 7.94 10.32
C GLY A 82 6.00 8.31 8.93
N TRP A 83 5.78 7.45 7.93
CA TRP A 83 6.19 7.76 6.57
C TRP A 83 5.32 8.88 6.00
N PRO A 84 5.87 9.71 5.09
CA PRO A 84 5.09 10.73 4.42
C PRO A 84 3.98 10.11 3.56
N GLU A 85 2.93 10.86 3.34
CA GLU A 85 1.88 10.47 2.43
C GLU A 85 2.44 10.16 1.04
N PRO A 86 1.93 9.11 0.37
CA PRO A 86 2.40 8.76 -0.96
C PRO A 86 2.17 9.91 -1.96
N THR A 87 3.13 10.13 -2.85
CA THR A 87 3.09 11.21 -3.82
C THR A 87 2.32 10.86 -5.09
N ASP A 88 2.07 9.57 -5.33
CA ASP A 88 1.40 9.03 -6.51
C ASP A 88 0.93 7.60 -6.26
N PRO A 89 0.08 7.01 -7.14
CA PRO A 89 -0.44 5.66 -6.95
C PRO A 89 0.63 4.55 -6.91
N VAL A 90 1.75 4.72 -7.61
CA VAL A 90 2.85 3.72 -7.57
C VAL A 90 3.56 3.78 -6.23
N ASP A 91 3.84 5.00 -5.74
CA ASP A 91 4.44 5.20 -4.42
C ASP A 91 3.54 4.60 -3.32
N ALA A 92 2.22 4.81 -3.39
CA ALA A 92 1.27 4.20 -2.46
C ALA A 92 1.33 2.66 -2.48
N ALA A 93 1.34 2.06 -3.67
CA ALA A 93 1.43 0.62 -3.82
C ALA A 93 2.78 0.06 -3.31
N VAL A 94 3.89 0.77 -3.57
CA VAL A 94 5.22 0.40 -3.08
C VAL A 94 5.28 0.48 -1.56
N GLN A 95 4.78 1.54 -0.94
CA GLN A 95 4.72 1.68 0.51
C GLN A 95 3.90 0.54 1.14
N ALA A 96 2.73 0.22 0.59
CA ALA A 96 1.88 -0.86 1.06
C ALA A 96 2.55 -2.25 0.90
N ALA A 97 3.22 -2.49 -0.24
CA ALA A 97 3.91 -3.75 -0.50
C ALA A 97 5.10 -3.96 0.46
N VAL A 98 5.93 -2.94 0.66
CA VAL A 98 7.11 -3.01 1.52
C VAL A 98 6.74 -3.23 2.99
N THR A 99 5.59 -2.72 3.44
CA THR A 99 5.07 -2.94 4.80
C THR A 99 4.24 -4.21 4.93
N GLY A 100 3.96 -4.92 3.82
CA GLY A 100 3.16 -6.15 3.81
C GLY A 100 1.66 -5.91 3.93
N TYR A 101 1.19 -4.70 3.69
CA TYR A 101 -0.24 -4.32 3.64
C TYR A 101 -0.89 -4.66 2.29
N ALA A 102 -0.09 -4.82 1.24
CA ALA A 102 -0.53 -5.30 -0.05
C ALA A 102 0.48 -6.29 -0.64
N PRO A 103 0.05 -7.16 -1.57
CA PRO A 103 0.95 -8.00 -2.34
C PRO A 103 1.90 -7.15 -3.21
N VAL A 104 3.14 -7.63 -3.38
CA VAL A 104 4.14 -6.95 -4.23
C VAL A 104 3.66 -6.81 -5.69
N GLU A 105 2.87 -7.78 -6.14
CA GLU A 105 2.27 -7.81 -7.48
C GLU A 105 1.38 -6.59 -7.77
N GLU A 106 0.79 -6.00 -6.75
CA GLU A 106 0.01 -4.76 -6.91
C GLU A 106 0.92 -3.56 -7.22
N ALA A 107 2.06 -3.47 -6.54
CA ALA A 107 3.04 -2.43 -6.81
C ALA A 107 3.66 -2.59 -8.22
N VAL A 108 3.96 -3.83 -8.62
CA VAL A 108 4.48 -4.13 -9.97
C VAL A 108 3.44 -3.78 -11.03
N ARG A 109 2.17 -4.09 -10.80
CA ARG A 109 1.06 -3.75 -11.73
C ARG A 109 0.87 -2.23 -11.83
N ALA A 110 0.90 -1.51 -10.72
CA ALA A 110 0.82 -0.06 -10.72
C ALA A 110 2.00 0.56 -11.50
N LEU A 111 3.21 0.05 -11.29
CA LEU A 111 4.40 0.47 -12.01
C LEU A 111 4.29 0.21 -13.52
N ALA A 112 3.81 -0.97 -13.91
CA ALA A 112 3.69 -1.35 -15.34
C ALA A 112 2.75 -0.40 -16.12
N GLY A 113 1.75 0.19 -15.45
CA GLY A 113 0.84 1.18 -16.04
C GLY A 113 1.31 2.64 -15.97
N ALA A 114 2.48 2.90 -15.39
CA ALA A 114 2.92 4.26 -15.09
C ALA A 114 4.02 4.76 -16.04
N GLU A 115 4.12 6.09 -16.15
CA GLU A 115 5.31 6.76 -16.64
C GLU A 115 6.26 7.00 -15.47
N VAL A 116 7.55 6.74 -15.68
CA VAL A 116 8.60 6.92 -14.70
C VAL A 116 9.72 7.80 -15.22
N THR A 117 10.31 8.58 -14.35
CA THR A 117 11.51 9.35 -14.65
C THR A 117 12.74 8.53 -14.29
N PHE A 118 13.77 8.58 -15.11
CA PHE A 118 15.02 7.88 -14.89
C PHE A 118 16.22 8.75 -15.25
N LEU A 119 17.39 8.39 -14.74
CA LEU A 119 18.65 9.03 -15.10
C LEU A 119 19.14 8.46 -16.43
N ARG A 120 19.60 9.34 -17.34
CA ARG A 120 20.15 8.93 -18.63
C ARG A 120 21.59 9.38 -18.80
N THR A 121 22.33 8.61 -19.57
CA THR A 121 23.69 8.95 -20.06
C THR A 121 23.61 10.06 -21.10
N ARG A 122 24.78 10.59 -21.50
CA ARG A 122 24.88 11.52 -22.65
C ARG A 122 24.41 10.91 -23.97
N ALA A 123 24.48 9.58 -24.10
CA ALA A 123 23.97 8.85 -25.26
C ALA A 123 22.46 8.66 -25.27
N GLY A 124 21.76 9.10 -24.19
CA GLY A 124 20.31 9.00 -24.06
C GLY A 124 19.78 7.67 -23.54
N VAL A 125 20.67 6.71 -23.22
CA VAL A 125 20.29 5.41 -22.64
C VAL A 125 20.17 5.48 -21.11
N PRO A 126 19.39 4.57 -20.48
CA PRO A 126 19.31 4.50 -19.02
C PRO A 126 20.69 4.38 -18.38
N GLN A 127 20.90 5.11 -17.27
CA GLN A 127 22.13 5.08 -16.50
C GLN A 127 21.96 4.09 -15.34
N PRO A 128 22.59 2.90 -15.38
CA PRO A 128 22.54 2.00 -14.24
C PRO A 128 23.39 2.54 -13.09
N LEU A 129 22.94 2.29 -11.87
CA LEU A 129 23.68 2.48 -10.63
C LEU A 129 23.83 1.12 -9.94
N LEU A 130 24.84 0.98 -9.10
CA LEU A 130 25.02 -0.21 -8.29
C LEU A 130 24.14 -0.09 -7.04
N SER A 131 23.29 -1.10 -6.81
CA SER A 131 22.61 -1.26 -5.52
C SER A 131 23.61 -1.67 -4.42
N PRO A 132 23.23 -1.64 -3.13
CA PRO A 132 24.13 -1.96 -2.04
C PRO A 132 24.76 -3.35 -2.10
N ASP A 133 24.10 -4.31 -2.75
CA ASP A 133 24.61 -5.67 -3.00
C ASP A 133 25.51 -5.79 -4.24
N GLY A 134 25.75 -4.68 -4.94
CA GLY A 134 26.59 -4.63 -6.14
C GLY A 134 25.87 -4.96 -7.44
N THR A 135 24.57 -5.19 -7.42
CA THR A 135 23.77 -5.47 -8.62
C THR A 135 23.49 -4.17 -9.40
N PRO A 136 23.75 -4.13 -10.72
CA PRO A 136 23.41 -2.96 -11.52
C PRO A 136 21.89 -2.85 -11.71
N THR A 137 21.32 -1.71 -11.30
CA THR A 137 19.89 -1.41 -11.43
C THR A 137 19.69 -0.01 -11.99
N VAL A 138 18.56 0.24 -12.65
CA VAL A 138 18.17 1.57 -13.13
C VAL A 138 17.26 2.21 -12.08
N PRO A 139 17.69 3.30 -11.45
CA PRO A 139 16.83 4.05 -10.53
C PRO A 139 15.71 4.72 -11.32
N VAL A 140 14.48 4.50 -10.90
CA VAL A 140 13.28 5.12 -11.44
C VAL A 140 12.54 5.90 -10.36
N PHE A 141 11.98 7.02 -10.74
CA PHE A 141 11.29 7.95 -9.85
C PHE A 141 9.86 8.11 -10.34
N THR A 142 8.90 7.82 -9.48
CA THR A 142 7.47 7.87 -9.80
C THR A 142 6.93 9.29 -9.80
N SER A 143 7.56 10.19 -9.05
CA SER A 143 7.24 11.61 -9.03
C SER A 143 8.48 12.49 -8.88
N ALA A 144 8.30 13.80 -9.04
CA ALA A 144 9.37 14.78 -8.85
C ALA A 144 9.88 14.82 -7.40
N ALA A 145 9.08 14.43 -6.42
CA ALA A 145 9.46 14.41 -5.01
C ALA A 145 10.55 13.38 -4.71
N HIS A 146 10.62 12.31 -5.48
CA HIS A 146 11.62 11.25 -5.35
C HIS A 146 12.90 11.49 -6.14
N GLN A 147 12.90 12.50 -7.03
CA GLN A 147 14.06 12.78 -7.89
C GLN A 147 15.21 13.41 -7.08
N PRO A 148 16.44 12.91 -7.26
CA PRO A 148 17.60 13.53 -6.61
C PRO A 148 17.85 14.93 -7.18
N PHE A 149 18.03 15.89 -6.29
CA PHE A 149 18.41 17.25 -6.68
C PHE A 149 19.88 17.29 -7.06
N ALA A 150 20.19 16.99 -8.33
CA ALA A 150 21.55 17.05 -8.85
C ALA A 150 21.58 17.76 -10.20
N LEU A 151 22.18 18.93 -10.24
CA LEU A 151 22.29 19.79 -11.44
C LEU A 151 23.07 19.16 -12.62
N SER A 152 23.85 18.11 -12.35
CA SER A 152 24.66 17.44 -13.38
C SER A 152 24.01 16.23 -14.02
N LEU A 153 22.86 15.78 -13.51
CA LEU A 153 22.17 14.61 -14.02
C LEU A 153 21.08 15.01 -15.02
N THR A 154 21.00 14.25 -16.12
CA THR A 154 19.96 14.41 -17.12
C THR A 154 18.86 13.38 -16.87
N HIS A 155 17.63 13.84 -16.79
CA HIS A 155 16.44 12.98 -16.62
C HIS A 155 15.73 12.78 -17.96
N ALA A 156 14.99 11.69 -18.06
CA ALA A 156 14.02 11.45 -19.11
C ALA A 156 12.84 10.68 -18.51
N THR A 157 11.69 10.77 -19.16
CA THR A 157 10.47 10.08 -18.75
C THR A 157 10.05 9.12 -19.86
N LEU A 158 9.69 7.89 -19.47
CA LEU A 158 9.17 6.85 -20.35
C LEU A 158 8.11 6.03 -19.59
N PRO A 159 7.21 5.34 -20.31
CA PRO A 159 6.44 4.25 -19.73
C PRO A 159 7.39 3.23 -19.10
N ALA A 160 7.05 2.73 -17.91
CA ALA A 160 7.90 1.75 -17.20
C ALA A 160 8.14 0.49 -18.06
N THR A 161 7.15 0.07 -18.85
CA THR A 161 7.27 -1.05 -19.82
C THR A 161 8.30 -0.79 -20.91
N ALA A 162 8.35 0.44 -21.43
CA ALA A 162 9.34 0.81 -22.44
C ALA A 162 10.76 0.82 -21.84
N LEU A 163 10.90 1.22 -20.57
CA LEU A 163 12.15 1.16 -19.85
C LEU A 163 12.55 -0.29 -19.52
N ALA A 164 11.60 -1.13 -19.12
CA ALA A 164 11.81 -2.56 -18.87
C ALA A 164 12.27 -3.32 -20.14
N ALA A 165 11.88 -2.86 -21.33
CA ALA A 165 12.33 -3.46 -22.61
C ALA A 165 13.85 -3.40 -22.82
N TYR A 166 14.59 -2.59 -22.04
CA TYR A 166 16.06 -2.65 -22.02
C TYR A 166 16.60 -3.88 -21.26
N GLY A 167 15.73 -4.69 -20.62
CA GLY A 167 16.11 -5.92 -19.91
C GLY A 167 16.82 -5.67 -18.57
N MET A 168 16.71 -4.47 -18.00
CA MET A 168 17.41 -4.08 -16.79
C MET A 168 16.46 -4.12 -15.56
N THR A 169 17.01 -4.51 -14.42
CA THR A 169 16.32 -4.41 -13.14
C THR A 169 16.12 -2.93 -12.79
N LEU A 170 14.93 -2.60 -12.31
CA LEU A 170 14.53 -1.26 -11.90
C LEU A 170 14.55 -1.16 -10.37
N THR A 171 15.01 -0.02 -9.85
CA THR A 171 14.90 0.33 -8.43
C THR A 171 13.95 1.52 -8.32
N VAL A 172 12.78 1.28 -7.76
CA VAL A 172 11.72 2.29 -7.63
C VAL A 172 11.95 3.14 -6.40
N ASN A 173 11.98 4.46 -6.56
CA ASN A 173 12.13 5.47 -5.51
C ASN A 173 13.27 5.17 -4.52
N PRO A 174 14.54 5.00 -4.97
CA PRO A 174 15.64 4.51 -4.15
C PRO A 174 15.99 5.40 -2.93
N ALA A 175 15.56 6.65 -2.92
CA ALA A 175 15.76 7.59 -1.81
C ALA A 175 14.46 7.86 -1.03
N GLY A 176 13.37 7.20 -1.37
CA GLY A 176 12.08 7.31 -0.68
C GLY A 176 12.05 6.51 0.63
N PRO A 177 10.97 6.63 1.41
CA PRO A 177 10.76 5.85 2.62
C PRO A 177 10.59 4.35 2.31
N ALA A 178 10.06 4.03 1.14
CA ALA A 178 9.93 2.69 0.60
C ALA A 178 10.65 2.60 -0.74
N CYS A 179 11.42 1.54 -0.92
CA CYS A 179 12.15 1.24 -2.14
C CYS A 179 11.81 -0.19 -2.57
N LEU A 180 11.51 -0.38 -3.86
CA LEU A 180 11.22 -1.69 -4.42
C LEU A 180 12.15 -1.97 -5.59
N VAL A 181 12.73 -3.18 -5.61
CA VAL A 181 13.54 -3.67 -6.74
C VAL A 181 12.66 -4.62 -7.54
N VAL A 182 12.54 -4.36 -8.85
CA VAL A 182 11.66 -5.09 -9.77
C VAL A 182 12.45 -5.46 -11.02
N THR A 183 12.33 -6.68 -11.49
CA THR A 183 12.94 -7.13 -12.73
C THR A 183 12.15 -6.62 -13.94
N ALA A 184 12.84 -6.54 -15.09
CA ALA A 184 12.18 -6.20 -16.35
C ALA A 184 11.06 -7.20 -16.71
N GLU A 185 11.27 -8.48 -16.41
CA GLU A 185 10.32 -9.57 -16.67
C GLU A 185 9.02 -9.35 -15.89
N GLU A 186 9.11 -9.10 -14.58
CA GLU A 186 7.95 -8.85 -13.73
C GLU A 186 7.10 -7.66 -14.22
N VAL A 187 7.75 -6.57 -14.66
CA VAL A 187 7.04 -5.39 -15.21
C VAL A 187 6.31 -5.74 -16.51
N LEU A 188 6.96 -6.48 -17.42
CA LEU A 188 6.37 -6.85 -18.70
C LEU A 188 5.26 -7.88 -18.56
N GLU A 189 5.40 -8.85 -17.67
CA GLU A 189 4.35 -9.81 -17.34
C GLU A 189 3.12 -9.15 -16.72
N ALA A 190 3.31 -8.21 -15.79
CA ALA A 190 2.22 -7.45 -15.19
C ALA A 190 1.46 -6.61 -16.24
N ALA A 191 2.18 -6.02 -17.20
CA ALA A 191 1.55 -5.28 -18.29
C ALA A 191 0.69 -6.19 -19.18
N ALA A 192 1.22 -7.34 -19.59
CA ALA A 192 0.50 -8.31 -20.40
C ALA A 192 -0.76 -8.86 -19.71
N ALA A 193 -0.68 -9.12 -18.42
CA ALA A 193 -1.83 -9.54 -17.60
C ALA A 193 -2.91 -8.45 -17.53
N GLY A 194 -2.51 -7.17 -17.42
CA GLY A 194 -3.44 -6.03 -17.42
C GLY A 194 -4.20 -5.87 -18.75
N GLU A 195 -3.50 -6.04 -19.87
CA GLU A 195 -4.11 -5.98 -21.20
C GLU A 195 -5.13 -7.12 -21.42
N ALA A 196 -4.80 -8.34 -20.99
CA ALA A 196 -5.69 -9.49 -21.09
C ALA A 196 -7.00 -9.29 -20.32
N THR A 197 -6.93 -8.70 -19.15
CA THR A 197 -8.09 -8.41 -18.30
C THR A 197 -8.98 -7.32 -18.92
N SER A 198 -8.37 -6.28 -19.49
CA SER A 198 -9.08 -5.19 -20.16
C SER A 198 -9.75 -5.63 -21.44
N GLY A 199 -9.12 -6.51 -22.24
CA GLY A 199 -9.68 -7.09 -23.46
C GLY A 199 -10.90 -7.97 -23.20
N ALA A 200 -10.90 -8.75 -22.12
CA ALA A 200 -12.01 -9.61 -21.71
C ALA A 200 -13.25 -8.80 -21.30
N ALA A 201 -13.04 -7.65 -20.64
CA ALA A 201 -14.12 -6.78 -20.21
C ALA A 201 -14.81 -6.05 -21.38
N SER A 202 -14.08 -5.80 -22.49
CA SER A 202 -14.61 -5.12 -23.68
C SER A 202 -15.38 -6.06 -24.62
N GLY A 203 -15.18 -7.39 -24.51
CA GLY A 203 -15.76 -8.39 -25.41
C GLY A 203 -17.19 -8.87 -25.08
N SER A 204 -17.73 -8.54 -23.89
CA SER A 204 -19.04 -9.04 -23.42
C SER A 204 -20.25 -8.14 -23.74
N GLY A 205 -20.09 -7.09 -24.55
CA GLY A 205 -21.10 -6.05 -24.80
C GLY A 205 -21.82 -6.07 -26.15
N SER A 206 -21.70 -7.11 -27.00
CA SER A 206 -22.32 -7.12 -28.33
C SER A 206 -23.09 -8.42 -28.60
N GLY A 207 -24.33 -8.50 -28.16
CA GLY A 207 -25.15 -9.68 -28.46
C GLY A 207 -26.60 -9.61 -28.01
N SER A 208 -27.35 -8.58 -28.41
CA SER A 208 -28.83 -8.71 -28.44
C SER A 208 -29.39 -7.99 -29.69
N GLY A 209 -29.28 -8.67 -30.80
CA GLY A 209 -30.03 -8.33 -32.01
C GLY A 209 -31.50 -8.60 -31.79
N SER A 210 -32.33 -7.58 -31.88
CA SER A 210 -33.76 -7.64 -31.91
C SER A 210 -34.20 -8.15 -33.30
N GLU A 211 -34.64 -9.41 -33.40
CA GLU A 211 -35.47 -9.86 -34.53
C GLU A 211 -36.92 -9.44 -34.31
N SER A 212 -37.32 -8.36 -34.95
CA SER A 212 -38.73 -8.01 -35.16
C SER A 212 -39.27 -8.86 -36.29
N ARG A 213 -40.04 -9.89 -35.99
CA ARG A 213 -40.92 -10.53 -36.95
C ARG A 213 -42.19 -9.71 -37.14
N SER A 214 -42.32 -9.20 -38.35
CA SER A 214 -43.55 -8.64 -38.89
C SER A 214 -44.36 -9.80 -39.46
N ASP A 215 -45.49 -10.15 -38.84
CA ASP A 215 -46.51 -10.98 -39.45
C ASP A 215 -47.66 -10.09 -39.87
N ALA A 216 -47.75 -9.92 -41.20
CA ALA A 216 -48.93 -9.39 -41.88
C ALA A 216 -49.88 -10.56 -42.10
N VAL A 217 -51.11 -10.46 -41.60
CA VAL A 217 -52.25 -11.30 -42.02
C VAL A 217 -53.32 -10.38 -42.61
N GLY A 218 -53.49 -10.50 -43.89
CA GLY A 218 -54.68 -10.01 -44.57
C GLY A 218 -55.82 -11.07 -44.54
N GLY A 219 -56.99 -10.64 -44.86
CA GLY A 219 -58.14 -11.50 -45.11
C GLY A 219 -59.40 -10.77 -44.75
N ALA A 220 -60.05 -10.25 -45.64
CA ALA A 220 -61.17 -10.41 -46.43
C ALA A 220 -62.50 -10.74 -45.69
N GLU A 221 -63.49 -10.00 -46.13
CA GLU A 221 -64.97 -10.04 -46.09
C GLU A 221 -65.60 -9.32 -44.90
#